data_c3838b440324e6bceff02032b43b9467
#
_entry.id   c3838b440324e6bceff02032b43b9467
#
_cell.length_a   1.000
_cell.length_b   1.000
_cell.length_c   1.000
_cell.angle_alpha   90.00
_cell.angle_beta   90.00
_cell.angle_gamma   90.00
#
_symmetry.space_group_name_H-M   'P 1'
#
loop_
_entity.id
_entity.type
_entity.pdbx_description
1 polymer ?
#
loop_
_entity_poly.entity_id
_entity_poly.type
_entity_poly.pdbx_seq_one_letter_code
_entity_poly.pdbx_strand_id
1 'polypeptide(L)'
;MSGSVYGTIFKISTWGESHGAGVGVVVDGCPAGLPLNEEDIQKYLDRRKPGQSKFTTARSEGDKAEILSGVFEGKTTGTPISIVIRNTDQRSHDYSNIMDVYRPGHADYTFDEKYGFRDYRGGGRSSGRETIGRVAAGAIAAKLLESLGITVQAYTSAVGPVKIDHSHMDMEEIFKNRLYMPEIGRASCRERV
;
A
#
# COMPACT_ATOMS: atom_id res chain seq x y z
N MET A 1 -18.08 -9.02 10.59
CA MET A 1 -17.70 -8.71 9.21
C MET A 1 -16.17 -8.75 9.10
N SER A 2 -15.64 -9.38 8.04
CA SER A 2 -14.20 -9.45 7.80
C SER A 2 -13.71 -8.07 7.30
N GLY A 3 -12.76 -7.45 8.00
CA GLY A 3 -12.16 -6.18 7.59
C GLY A 3 -11.00 -6.32 6.60
N SER A 4 -10.62 -7.56 6.24
CA SER A 4 -9.47 -7.85 5.38
C SER A 4 -9.84 -8.26 3.96
N VAL A 5 -11.13 -8.32 3.64
CA VAL A 5 -11.66 -8.65 2.30
C VAL A 5 -12.33 -7.42 1.70
N TYR A 6 -12.04 -7.14 0.43
CA TYR A 6 -12.59 -6.01 -0.30
C TYR A 6 -12.88 -6.41 -1.75
N GLY A 7 -13.94 -5.82 -2.33
CA GLY A 7 -14.36 -6.05 -3.71
C GLY A 7 -15.49 -7.07 -3.86
N THR A 8 -16.06 -7.15 -5.07
CA THR A 8 -17.19 -8.04 -5.40
C THR A 8 -16.81 -9.03 -6.49
N ILE A 9 -16.48 -8.58 -7.68
CA ILE A 9 -16.02 -9.42 -8.80
C ILE A 9 -14.51 -9.59 -8.70
N PHE A 10 -13.78 -8.49 -8.78
CA PHE A 10 -12.35 -8.45 -8.45
C PHE A 10 -12.24 -8.27 -6.93
N LYS A 11 -11.83 -9.34 -6.25
CA LYS A 11 -11.77 -9.40 -4.78
C LYS A 11 -10.34 -9.48 -4.32
N ILE A 12 -10.08 -8.86 -3.18
CA ILE A 12 -8.80 -8.98 -2.51
C ILE A 12 -9.00 -9.45 -1.07
N SER A 13 -8.07 -10.26 -0.58
CA SER A 13 -7.94 -10.61 0.83
C SER A 13 -6.52 -10.32 1.28
N THR A 14 -6.34 -9.32 2.15
CA THR A 14 -5.03 -8.96 2.70
C THR A 14 -4.74 -9.76 3.96
N TRP A 15 -3.48 -10.14 4.17
CA TRP A 15 -3.02 -10.95 5.28
C TRP A 15 -1.62 -10.55 5.73
N GLY A 16 -1.16 -11.14 6.84
CA GLY A 16 0.15 -10.85 7.42
C GLY A 16 0.17 -9.61 8.30
N GLU A 17 1.29 -9.34 8.93
CA GLU A 17 1.45 -8.33 9.98
C GLU A 17 2.78 -7.60 9.86
N SER A 18 2.83 -6.37 10.36
CA SER A 18 4.00 -5.50 10.18
C SER A 18 5.27 -6.04 10.82
N HIS A 19 5.16 -6.84 11.88
CA HIS A 19 6.26 -7.47 12.61
C HIS A 19 6.22 -9.01 12.54
N GLY A 20 5.40 -9.58 11.64
CA GLY A 20 5.43 -10.98 11.26
C GLY A 20 6.43 -11.27 10.15
N ALA A 21 6.41 -12.47 9.59
CA ALA A 21 7.31 -12.89 8.50
C ALA A 21 7.11 -12.09 7.21
N GLY A 22 5.92 -11.54 6.99
CA GLY A 22 5.59 -10.75 5.82
C GLY A 22 4.15 -10.28 5.83
N VAL A 23 3.80 -9.51 4.82
CA VAL A 23 2.44 -9.11 4.48
C VAL A 23 2.14 -9.53 3.05
N GLY A 24 0.87 -9.73 2.73
CA GLY A 24 0.53 -10.13 1.38
C GLY A 24 -0.94 -9.91 1.04
N VAL A 25 -1.29 -10.34 -0.15
CA VAL A 25 -2.65 -10.27 -0.66
C VAL A 25 -2.93 -11.47 -1.56
N VAL A 26 -4.14 -11.94 -1.51
CA VAL A 26 -4.72 -12.82 -2.52
C VAL A 26 -5.70 -12.01 -3.33
N VAL A 27 -5.54 -12.03 -4.65
CA VAL A 27 -6.45 -11.42 -5.63
C VAL A 27 -7.23 -12.53 -6.29
N ASP A 28 -8.54 -12.47 -6.24
CA ASP A 28 -9.47 -13.40 -6.90
C ASP A 28 -10.36 -12.65 -7.88
N GLY A 29 -10.77 -13.31 -8.97
CA GLY A 29 -11.59 -12.71 -10.02
C GLY A 29 -10.83 -11.86 -11.05
N CYS A 30 -9.50 -11.97 -11.11
CA CYS A 30 -8.74 -11.43 -12.22
C CYS A 30 -8.89 -12.36 -13.45
N PRO A 31 -9.29 -11.86 -14.63
CA PRO A 31 -9.44 -12.69 -15.82
C PRO A 31 -8.11 -13.32 -16.25
N ALA A 32 -8.18 -14.47 -16.93
CA ALA A 32 -7.02 -15.11 -17.54
C ALA A 32 -6.48 -14.30 -18.73
N GLY A 33 -5.17 -14.44 -18.98
CA GLY A 33 -4.51 -13.87 -20.16
C GLY A 33 -4.00 -12.44 -20.01
N LEU A 34 -4.21 -11.79 -18.86
CA LEU A 34 -3.61 -10.48 -18.59
C LEU A 34 -2.08 -10.65 -18.43
N PRO A 35 -1.24 -9.95 -19.24
CA PRO A 35 0.21 -9.96 -19.01
C PRO A 35 0.52 -9.42 -17.61
N LEU A 36 1.29 -10.15 -16.82
CA LEU A 36 1.62 -9.78 -15.43
C LEU A 36 2.93 -10.38 -15.00
N ASN A 37 3.78 -9.55 -14.39
CA ASN A 37 5.01 -9.95 -13.72
C ASN A 37 5.22 -9.13 -12.43
N GLU A 38 6.27 -9.44 -11.67
CA GLU A 38 6.59 -8.74 -10.42
C GLU A 38 6.92 -7.26 -10.65
N GLU A 39 7.54 -6.88 -11.76
CA GLU A 39 7.91 -5.50 -12.08
C GLU A 39 6.67 -4.61 -12.24
N ASP A 40 5.58 -5.15 -12.76
CA ASP A 40 4.31 -4.44 -12.87
C ASP A 40 3.78 -4.01 -11.50
N ILE A 41 3.98 -4.83 -10.48
CA ILE A 41 3.57 -4.58 -9.10
C ILE A 41 4.61 -3.70 -8.42
N GLN A 42 5.90 -3.99 -8.62
CA GLN A 42 7.01 -3.33 -7.94
C GLN A 42 7.03 -1.83 -8.17
N LYS A 43 6.73 -1.35 -9.38
CA LYS A 43 6.65 0.09 -9.69
C LYS A 43 5.67 0.86 -8.80
N TYR A 44 4.60 0.21 -8.35
CA TYR A 44 3.63 0.80 -7.42
C TYR A 44 4.12 0.70 -5.96
N LEU A 45 4.71 -0.43 -5.58
CA LEU A 45 5.29 -0.61 -4.26
C LEU A 45 6.46 0.32 -4.01
N ASP A 46 7.30 0.59 -5.02
CA ASP A 46 8.42 1.52 -4.93
C ASP A 46 7.97 2.94 -4.61
N ARG A 47 6.82 3.37 -5.12
CA ARG A 47 6.23 4.67 -4.77
C ARG A 47 5.69 4.72 -3.35
N ARG A 48 5.29 3.57 -2.80
CA ARG A 48 4.69 3.46 -1.46
C ARG A 48 5.74 3.22 -0.37
N LYS A 49 6.85 2.54 -0.64
CA LYS A 49 7.81 2.06 0.37
C LYS A 49 8.27 3.16 1.33
N PRO A 50 8.63 2.82 2.59
CA PRO A 50 9.18 3.79 3.54
C PRO A 50 10.58 4.26 3.13
N GLY A 51 11.07 5.35 3.76
CA GLY A 51 12.45 5.83 3.54
C GLY A 51 12.65 6.70 2.30
N GLN A 52 11.60 7.15 1.62
CA GLN A 52 11.70 7.97 0.41
C GLN A 52 12.04 9.44 0.68
N SER A 53 11.88 9.92 1.90
CA SER A 53 12.19 11.30 2.27
C SER A 53 12.55 11.41 3.76
N LYS A 54 13.17 12.53 4.15
CA LYS A 54 13.47 12.85 5.55
C LYS A 54 12.21 12.98 6.44
N PHE A 55 11.03 13.04 5.86
CA PHE A 55 9.75 13.16 6.56
C PHE A 55 9.06 11.80 6.77
N THR A 56 9.61 10.71 6.25
CA THR A 56 9.09 9.36 6.42
C THR A 56 9.80 8.63 7.56
N THR A 57 9.24 7.48 7.98
CA THR A 57 9.87 6.62 8.99
C THR A 57 11.30 6.23 8.61
N ALA A 58 12.15 6.03 9.63
CA ALA A 58 13.54 5.55 9.46
C ALA A 58 13.61 4.07 9.03
N ARG A 59 12.50 3.32 9.07
CA ARG A 59 12.43 1.93 8.63
C ARG A 59 12.77 1.86 7.14
N SER A 60 13.68 0.94 6.79
CA SER A 60 14.08 0.69 5.39
C SER A 60 13.64 -0.71 4.98
N GLU A 61 12.75 -0.80 4.00
CA GLU A 61 12.24 -2.06 3.46
C GLU A 61 12.36 -2.04 1.93
N GLY A 62 12.77 -3.15 1.36
CA GLY A 62 12.82 -3.30 -0.09
C GLY A 62 11.45 -3.46 -0.72
N ASP A 63 10.46 -3.87 0.07
CA ASP A 63 9.08 -4.17 -0.33
C ASP A 63 8.99 -4.97 -1.64
N LYS A 64 9.89 -5.97 -1.77
CA LYS A 64 9.98 -6.80 -2.98
C LYS A 64 8.75 -7.71 -3.10
N ALA A 65 8.05 -7.60 -4.22
CA ALA A 65 6.93 -8.47 -4.53
C ALA A 65 7.41 -9.85 -4.99
N GLU A 66 6.76 -10.89 -4.50
CA GLU A 66 6.90 -12.27 -4.98
C GLU A 66 5.52 -12.79 -5.34
N ILE A 67 5.30 -13.21 -6.60
CA ILE A 67 4.07 -13.86 -7.05
C ILE A 67 4.19 -15.35 -6.79
N LEU A 68 3.30 -15.92 -5.97
CA LEU A 68 3.33 -17.33 -5.58
C LEU A 68 2.37 -18.20 -6.38
N SER A 69 1.34 -17.63 -6.99
CA SER A 69 0.33 -18.36 -7.78
C SER A 69 -0.43 -17.44 -8.74
N GLY A 70 -1.20 -18.04 -9.63
CA GLY A 70 -2.13 -17.33 -10.51
C GLY A 70 -1.49 -16.70 -11.76
N VAL A 71 -0.19 -16.93 -11.98
CA VAL A 71 0.55 -16.48 -13.18
C VAL A 71 1.33 -17.66 -13.77
N PHE A 72 1.27 -17.81 -15.08
CA PHE A 72 2.02 -18.81 -15.84
C PHE A 72 2.51 -18.18 -17.14
N GLU A 73 3.78 -18.35 -17.48
CA GLU A 73 4.42 -17.77 -18.68
C GLU A 73 4.14 -16.27 -18.86
N GLY A 74 4.18 -15.51 -17.74
CA GLY A 74 3.97 -14.05 -17.73
C GLY A 74 2.51 -13.61 -17.97
N LYS A 75 1.53 -14.50 -17.80
CA LYS A 75 0.11 -14.18 -17.94
C LYS A 75 -0.69 -14.74 -16.77
N THR A 76 -1.74 -14.02 -16.37
CA THR A 76 -2.71 -14.51 -15.39
C THR A 76 -3.42 -15.76 -15.89
N THR A 77 -3.70 -16.68 -14.96
CA THR A 77 -4.37 -17.95 -15.29
C THR A 77 -5.88 -17.94 -15.05
N GLY A 78 -6.42 -16.86 -14.43
CA GLY A 78 -7.80 -16.77 -13.99
C GLY A 78 -8.05 -17.41 -12.62
N THR A 79 -7.03 -18.03 -12.02
CA THR A 79 -7.06 -18.56 -10.65
C THR A 79 -6.55 -17.52 -9.65
N PRO A 80 -6.73 -17.71 -8.33
CA PRO A 80 -6.27 -16.74 -7.34
C PRO A 80 -4.78 -16.42 -7.45
N ILE A 81 -4.45 -15.13 -7.49
CA ILE A 81 -3.09 -14.61 -7.53
C ILE A 81 -2.67 -14.32 -6.08
N SER A 82 -1.70 -15.06 -5.57
CA SER A 82 -1.12 -14.82 -4.25
C SER A 82 0.18 -14.06 -4.38
N ILE A 83 0.29 -12.97 -3.61
CA ILE A 83 1.48 -12.11 -3.58
C ILE A 83 1.94 -12.00 -2.14
N VAL A 84 3.24 -12.15 -1.90
CA VAL A 84 3.89 -11.95 -0.61
C VAL A 84 4.99 -10.89 -0.71
N ILE A 85 5.11 -10.09 0.34
CA ILE A 85 6.19 -9.15 0.57
C ILE A 85 6.81 -9.45 1.93
N ARG A 86 8.08 -9.87 1.95
CA ARG A 86 8.79 -10.26 3.17
C ARG A 86 9.15 -9.04 4.00
N ASN A 87 9.02 -9.15 5.32
CA ASN A 87 9.55 -8.16 6.26
C ASN A 87 11.03 -8.42 6.50
N THR A 88 11.87 -7.42 6.32
CA THR A 88 13.33 -7.53 6.48
C THR A 88 13.90 -6.65 7.59
N ASP A 89 13.25 -5.53 7.92
CA ASP A 89 13.68 -4.58 8.96
C ASP A 89 12.59 -4.40 10.02
N GLN A 90 12.30 -5.48 10.76
CA GLN A 90 11.35 -5.46 11.89
C GLN A 90 12.11 -5.42 13.22
N ARG A 91 11.75 -4.50 14.13
CA ARG A 91 12.35 -4.35 15.45
C ARG A 91 11.31 -4.56 16.54
N SER A 92 10.98 -5.82 16.80
CA SER A 92 9.90 -6.20 17.75
C SER A 92 10.21 -5.77 19.21
N HIS A 93 11.48 -5.64 19.59
CA HIS A 93 11.88 -5.23 20.94
C HIS A 93 11.48 -3.78 21.28
N ASP A 94 11.29 -2.91 20.30
CA ASP A 94 10.99 -1.49 20.52
C ASP A 94 9.57 -1.26 21.10
N TYR A 95 8.76 -2.30 21.21
CA TYR A 95 7.34 -2.20 21.60
C TYR A 95 7.01 -2.79 22.97
N SER A 96 8.00 -3.32 23.71
CA SER A 96 7.74 -3.97 25.02
C SER A 96 7.14 -3.02 26.06
N ASN A 97 7.54 -1.73 26.04
CA ASN A 97 7.10 -0.71 27.00
C ASN A 97 5.64 -0.27 26.80
N ILE A 98 5.02 -0.63 25.67
CA ILE A 98 3.65 -0.24 25.33
C ILE A 98 2.69 -1.43 25.26
N MET A 99 3.13 -2.59 25.73
CA MET A 99 2.34 -3.80 25.74
C MET A 99 1.02 -3.64 26.50
N ASP A 100 1.07 -2.98 27.65
CA ASP A 100 -0.04 -2.81 28.58
C ASP A 100 -0.77 -1.46 28.46
N VAL A 101 -0.41 -0.65 27.44
CA VAL A 101 -1.04 0.66 27.25
C VAL A 101 -1.57 0.83 25.83
N TYR A 102 -2.62 1.64 25.69
CA TYR A 102 -3.19 1.98 24.37
C TYR A 102 -2.56 3.26 23.85
N ARG A 103 -2.05 3.22 22.64
CA ARG A 103 -1.44 4.38 21.99
C ARG A 103 -2.53 5.31 21.43
N PRO A 104 -2.48 6.61 21.72
CA PRO A 104 -3.35 7.59 21.08
C PRO A 104 -3.21 7.56 19.55
N GLY A 105 -4.33 7.64 18.84
CA GLY A 105 -4.35 7.63 17.37
C GLY A 105 -4.07 6.25 16.72
N HIS A 106 -3.98 5.18 17.52
CA HIS A 106 -3.83 3.80 17.04
C HIS A 106 -5.07 2.97 17.37
N ALA A 107 -5.21 1.82 16.73
CA ALA A 107 -6.36 0.93 16.90
C ALA A 107 -6.18 -0.08 18.06
N ASP A 108 -5.28 0.18 19.00
CA ASP A 108 -4.95 -0.75 20.09
C ASP A 108 -6.21 -1.13 20.90
N TYR A 109 -6.91 -0.13 21.45
CA TYR A 109 -8.15 -0.32 22.19
C TYR A 109 -9.23 -1.04 21.39
N THR A 110 -9.47 -0.59 20.15
CA THR A 110 -10.53 -1.15 19.32
C THR A 110 -10.24 -2.58 18.87
N PHE A 111 -9.00 -3.00 18.78
CA PHE A 111 -8.62 -4.39 18.52
C PHE A 111 -8.88 -5.27 19.75
N ASP A 112 -8.54 -4.83 20.95
CA ASP A 112 -8.85 -5.56 22.18
C ASP A 112 -10.36 -5.69 22.38
N GLU A 113 -11.14 -4.63 22.20
CA GLU A 113 -12.60 -4.66 22.29
C GLU A 113 -13.26 -5.59 21.25
N LYS A 114 -12.73 -5.60 20.03
CA LYS A 114 -13.31 -6.39 18.93
C LYS A 114 -12.91 -7.86 18.96
N TYR A 115 -11.63 -8.14 19.27
CA TYR A 115 -11.05 -9.47 19.14
C TYR A 115 -10.68 -10.09 20.49
N GLY A 116 -10.73 -9.32 21.59
CA GLY A 116 -10.31 -9.74 22.93
C GLY A 116 -8.79 -9.88 23.09
N PHE A 117 -8.02 -9.52 22.04
CA PHE A 117 -6.58 -9.73 21.99
C PHE A 117 -5.98 -8.92 20.84
N ARG A 118 -4.77 -8.38 21.03
CA ARG A 118 -4.04 -7.65 19.98
C ARG A 118 -2.57 -8.06 19.89
N ASP A 119 -1.98 -7.92 18.72
CA ASP A 119 -0.54 -7.86 18.59
C ASP A 119 -0.07 -6.40 18.82
N TYR A 120 0.55 -6.14 19.96
CA TYR A 120 1.07 -4.81 20.31
C TYR A 120 2.30 -4.39 19.49
N ARG A 121 2.98 -5.34 18.82
CA ARG A 121 4.20 -5.10 18.06
C ARG A 121 3.90 -4.35 16.76
N GLY A 122 4.21 -3.06 16.72
CA GLY A 122 3.99 -2.22 15.55
C GLY A 122 2.55 -2.10 15.07
N GLY A 123 1.56 -2.53 15.89
CA GLY A 123 0.14 -2.47 15.58
C GLY A 123 -0.38 -3.64 14.73
N GLY A 124 0.41 -4.66 14.45
CA GLY A 124 -0.03 -5.88 13.74
C GLY A 124 -0.75 -5.56 12.44
N ARG A 125 -2.00 -6.02 12.32
CA ARG A 125 -2.90 -5.76 11.17
C ARG A 125 -3.37 -4.31 11.06
N SER A 126 -3.35 -3.51 12.14
CA SER A 126 -3.72 -2.09 12.11
C SER A 126 -2.58 -1.16 11.65
N SER A 127 -1.40 -1.71 11.39
CA SER A 127 -0.26 -0.96 10.87
C SER A 127 -0.51 -0.44 9.45
N GLY A 128 0.02 0.76 9.14
CA GLY A 128 0.03 1.29 7.78
C GLY A 128 0.74 0.40 6.75
N ARG A 129 1.56 -0.56 7.22
CA ARG A 129 2.22 -1.55 6.34
C ARG A 129 1.21 -2.50 5.68
N GLU A 130 0.04 -2.71 6.26
CA GLU A 130 -1.05 -3.49 5.66
C GLU A 130 -1.46 -2.97 4.27
N THR A 131 -1.31 -1.68 4.02
CA THR A 131 -1.60 -1.07 2.71
C THR A 131 -0.76 -1.61 1.56
N ILE A 132 0.35 -2.29 1.83
CA ILE A 132 1.17 -2.97 0.81
C ILE A 132 0.32 -3.94 0.00
N GLY A 133 -0.49 -4.78 0.66
CA GLY A 133 -1.38 -5.72 -0.03
C GLY A 133 -2.39 -5.01 -0.93
N ARG A 134 -2.93 -3.88 -0.48
CA ARG A 134 -3.86 -3.06 -1.29
C ARG A 134 -3.18 -2.44 -2.50
N VAL A 135 -1.96 -1.95 -2.34
CA VAL A 135 -1.18 -1.36 -3.44
C VAL A 135 -0.79 -2.42 -4.46
N ALA A 136 -0.34 -3.61 -4.01
CA ALA A 136 -0.02 -4.72 -4.89
C ALA A 136 -1.23 -5.20 -5.72
N ALA A 137 -2.39 -5.37 -5.08
CA ALA A 137 -3.63 -5.70 -5.77
C ALA A 137 -4.11 -4.57 -6.69
N GLY A 138 -3.93 -3.31 -6.26
CA GLY A 138 -4.25 -2.12 -7.04
C GLY A 138 -3.43 -2.03 -8.33
N ALA A 139 -2.17 -2.48 -8.33
CA ALA A 139 -1.34 -2.55 -9.52
C ALA A 139 -1.93 -3.51 -10.57
N ILE A 140 -2.42 -4.68 -10.14
CA ILE A 140 -3.09 -5.64 -11.02
C ILE A 140 -4.40 -5.06 -11.57
N ALA A 141 -5.19 -4.44 -10.68
CA ALA A 141 -6.45 -3.81 -11.08
C ALA A 141 -6.23 -2.66 -12.08
N ALA A 142 -5.21 -1.83 -11.86
CA ALA A 142 -4.84 -0.75 -12.79
C ALA A 142 -4.47 -1.32 -14.17
N LYS A 143 -3.66 -2.37 -14.22
CA LYS A 143 -3.27 -3.02 -15.47
C LYS A 143 -4.47 -3.64 -16.20
N LEU A 144 -5.42 -4.22 -15.48
CA LEU A 144 -6.67 -4.71 -16.04
C LEU A 144 -7.51 -3.55 -16.62
N LEU A 145 -7.65 -2.45 -15.90
CA LEU A 145 -8.38 -1.28 -16.37
C LEU A 145 -7.71 -0.61 -17.58
N GLU A 146 -6.38 -0.52 -17.59
CA GLU A 146 -5.61 -0.03 -18.74
C GLU A 146 -5.90 -0.83 -20.01
N SER A 147 -6.07 -2.17 -19.90
CA SER A 147 -6.45 -3.02 -21.05
C SER A 147 -7.85 -2.70 -21.61
N LEU A 148 -8.67 -2.00 -20.83
CA LEU A 148 -10.02 -1.53 -21.22
C LEU A 148 -10.02 -0.03 -21.57
N GLY A 149 -8.85 0.62 -21.64
CA GLY A 149 -8.73 2.05 -21.91
C GLY A 149 -9.10 2.96 -20.74
N ILE A 150 -9.15 2.41 -19.52
CA ILE A 150 -9.51 3.15 -18.30
C ILE A 150 -8.23 3.38 -17.46
N THR A 151 -8.00 4.63 -17.06
CA THR A 151 -6.92 4.99 -16.15
C THR A 151 -7.45 5.59 -14.86
N VAL A 152 -6.78 5.32 -13.74
CA VAL A 152 -7.10 5.88 -12.43
C VAL A 152 -5.87 6.61 -11.92
N GLN A 153 -6.04 7.89 -11.60
CA GLN A 153 -4.97 8.72 -11.05
C GLN A 153 -5.41 9.32 -9.71
N ALA A 154 -4.46 9.39 -8.79
CA ALA A 154 -4.65 10.07 -7.51
C ALA A 154 -3.51 11.07 -7.32
N TYR A 155 -3.85 12.22 -6.74
CA TYR A 155 -2.89 13.28 -6.47
C TYR A 155 -3.19 13.98 -5.14
N THR A 156 -2.21 14.68 -4.62
CA THR A 156 -2.38 15.51 -3.43
C THR A 156 -3.00 16.85 -3.84
N SER A 157 -4.20 17.12 -3.36
CA SER A 157 -4.92 18.37 -3.66
C SER A 157 -4.61 19.49 -2.66
N ALA A 158 -4.25 19.15 -1.42
CA ALA A 158 -3.92 20.14 -0.40
C ALA A 158 -2.99 19.56 0.69
N VAL A 159 -2.13 20.40 1.25
CA VAL A 159 -1.32 20.10 2.43
C VAL A 159 -1.35 21.32 3.36
N GLY A 160 -2.06 21.22 4.49
CA GLY A 160 -2.31 22.37 5.37
C GLY A 160 -3.05 23.49 4.62
N PRO A 161 -2.56 24.72 4.65
CA PRO A 161 -3.20 25.84 3.97
C PRO A 161 -2.93 25.90 2.46
N VAL A 162 -1.95 25.13 1.97
CA VAL A 162 -1.56 25.13 0.55
C VAL A 162 -2.47 24.19 -0.22
N LYS A 163 -3.24 24.74 -1.15
CA LYS A 163 -4.15 23.99 -2.04
C LYS A 163 -3.71 24.20 -3.49
N ILE A 164 -3.93 23.21 -4.34
CA ILE A 164 -3.74 23.35 -5.78
C ILE A 164 -4.77 24.32 -6.39
N ASP A 165 -4.37 24.94 -7.48
CA ASP A 165 -5.32 25.64 -8.37
C ASP A 165 -5.67 24.70 -9.52
N HIS A 166 -6.94 24.28 -9.58
CA HIS A 166 -7.41 23.36 -10.60
C HIS A 166 -7.31 23.89 -12.04
N SER A 167 -7.16 25.19 -12.21
CA SER A 167 -6.95 25.80 -13.54
C SER A 167 -5.52 25.65 -14.06
N HIS A 168 -4.57 25.28 -13.19
CA HIS A 168 -3.14 25.14 -13.50
C HIS A 168 -2.61 23.72 -13.28
N MET A 169 -3.48 22.72 -13.39
CA MET A 169 -3.11 21.33 -13.19
C MET A 169 -2.42 20.75 -14.43
N ASP A 170 -1.26 20.13 -14.19
CA ASP A 170 -0.60 19.25 -15.14
C ASP A 170 -0.45 17.85 -14.52
N MET A 171 -1.16 16.87 -15.07
CA MET A 171 -1.18 15.51 -14.54
C MET A 171 0.17 14.78 -14.71
N GLU A 172 1.04 15.23 -15.64
CA GLU A 172 2.38 14.68 -15.80
C GLU A 172 3.32 15.09 -14.64
N GLU A 173 3.00 16.17 -13.95
CA GLU A 173 3.79 16.69 -12.83
C GLU A 173 3.62 15.90 -11.53
N ILE A 174 2.54 15.07 -11.40
CA ILE A 174 2.23 14.32 -10.18
C ILE A 174 3.42 13.49 -9.70
N PHE A 175 4.12 12.82 -10.62
CA PHE A 175 5.22 11.91 -10.27
C PHE A 175 6.61 12.56 -10.30
N LYS A 176 6.70 13.87 -10.65
CA LYS A 176 7.95 14.60 -10.73
C LYS A 176 8.30 15.35 -9.44
N ASN A 177 7.40 15.37 -8.46
CA ASN A 177 7.61 16.02 -7.17
C ASN A 177 7.26 15.09 -6.00
N ARG A 178 7.85 15.35 -4.83
CA ARG A 178 7.71 14.51 -3.63
C ARG A 178 6.34 14.53 -2.99
N LEU A 179 5.53 15.51 -3.31
CA LEU A 179 4.19 15.67 -2.73
C LEU A 179 3.11 15.06 -3.62
N TYR A 180 3.46 14.56 -4.81
CA TYR A 180 2.49 14.08 -5.79
C TYR A 180 1.40 15.11 -6.11
N MET A 181 1.78 16.39 -6.19
CA MET A 181 0.88 17.49 -6.57
C MET A 181 0.98 17.75 -8.07
N PRO A 182 -0.16 17.97 -8.76
CA PRO A 182 -0.17 18.26 -10.21
C PRO A 182 0.15 19.72 -10.54
N GLU A 183 0.61 20.54 -9.57
CA GLU A 183 0.98 21.95 -9.75
C GLU A 183 2.35 22.21 -9.13
N ILE A 184 3.37 22.42 -9.95
CA ILE A 184 4.77 22.59 -9.52
C ILE A 184 4.95 23.74 -8.53
N GLY A 185 4.35 24.89 -8.80
CA GLY A 185 4.47 26.08 -7.95
C GLY A 185 4.01 25.83 -6.52
N ARG A 186 2.92 25.10 -6.33
CA ARG A 186 2.38 24.74 -5.02
C ARG A 186 3.21 23.67 -4.32
N ALA A 187 3.70 22.67 -5.06
CA ALA A 187 4.61 21.67 -4.53
C ALA A 187 5.89 22.33 -3.95
N SER A 188 6.52 23.22 -4.69
CA SER A 188 7.72 23.93 -4.27
C SER A 188 7.51 24.82 -3.04
N CYS A 189 6.35 25.45 -2.88
CA CYS A 189 6.02 26.25 -1.71
C CYS A 189 6.03 25.41 -0.42
N ARG A 190 5.65 24.13 -0.48
CA ARG A 190 5.59 23.26 0.70
C ARG A 190 6.93 22.58 1.03
N GLU A 191 7.77 22.35 0.05
CA GLU A 191 9.11 21.78 0.26
C GLU A 191 10.06 22.71 1.02
N ARG A 192 9.77 24.02 1.04
CA ARG A 192 10.59 25.06 1.71
C ARG A 192 10.18 25.35 3.16
N VAL A 193 9.08 24.79 3.63
CA VAL A 193 8.58 24.89 5.00
C VAL A 193 8.90 23.59 5.77
#